data_ea803918d5f0c6df78846c3ba61d46a2
#
_entry.id   ea803918d5f0c6df78846c3ba61d46a2
#
_cell.length_a   1.000
_cell.length_b   1.000
_cell.length_c   1.000
_cell.angle_alpha   90.00
_cell.angle_beta   90.00
_cell.angle_gamma   90.00
#
_symmetry.space_group_name_H-M   'P 1'
#
loop_
_entity.id
_entity.type
_entity.pdbx_description
1 polymer ?
#
loop_
_entity_poly.entity_id
_entity_poly.type
_entity_poly.pdbx_seq_one_letter_code
_entity_poly.pdbx_strand_id
1 'polypeptide(L)'
;MRKFLVSLLCGSLPAFGWGGEGHSLIARIAWVQLTPGVQARVTEILGPGVTMQSIASWADNVRNQRRETGPWHYIDIPIDQPHLDMARDCPKGDCVIAKIEAFQKELHDPATAPGERKEALMFLVHFVGDMHQPLHCSDNNDQGGNKVIVKFGDPPAGRPYNLHSLWDGGLLAKMGKEDELFAVYSKESAKHAPKWAKGTVEDWAEQSHRIAQKIVYGKLPKEPAGTPEPIDSSYEKKADPVIQLQIEKAGARLARVLNEALQ
;
A
#
# COMPACT_ATOMS: atom_id res chain seq x y z
N MET A 1 34.35 -20.93 -32.38
CA MET A 1 33.65 -19.71 -31.97
C MET A 1 32.58 -20.11 -30.93
N ARG A 2 32.86 -19.90 -29.64
CA ARG A 2 31.91 -20.19 -28.54
C ARG A 2 30.97 -18.99 -28.38
N LYS A 3 29.68 -19.18 -28.64
CA LYS A 3 28.64 -18.19 -28.36
C LYS A 3 28.37 -18.18 -26.83
N PHE A 4 28.78 -17.12 -26.17
CA PHE A 4 28.37 -16.86 -24.80
C PHE A 4 26.90 -16.40 -24.84
N LEU A 5 25.99 -17.23 -24.32
CA LEU A 5 24.63 -16.82 -23.98
C LEU A 5 24.74 -15.99 -22.70
N VAL A 6 24.55 -14.69 -22.81
CA VAL A 6 24.31 -13.83 -21.65
C VAL A 6 22.84 -14.02 -21.25
N SER A 7 22.59 -14.85 -20.25
CA SER A 7 21.30 -14.88 -19.58
C SER A 7 21.12 -13.57 -18.82
N LEU A 8 20.29 -12.67 -19.36
CA LEU A 8 19.76 -11.55 -18.58
C LEU A 8 18.85 -12.15 -17.47
N LEU A 9 19.37 -12.23 -16.27
CA LEU A 9 18.57 -12.40 -15.07
C LEU A 9 17.74 -11.13 -14.92
N CYS A 10 16.50 -11.16 -15.43
CA CYS A 10 15.47 -10.19 -15.07
C CYS A 10 15.10 -10.44 -13.61
N GLY A 11 15.87 -9.88 -12.69
CA GLY A 11 15.50 -9.80 -11.29
C GLY A 11 14.26 -8.91 -11.20
N SER A 12 13.10 -9.49 -10.92
CA SER A 12 11.93 -8.73 -10.54
C SER A 12 12.30 -7.86 -9.35
N LEU A 13 12.23 -6.55 -9.52
CA LEU A 13 12.36 -5.62 -8.39
C LEU A 13 11.22 -5.93 -7.41
N PRO A 14 11.49 -5.92 -6.10
CA PRO A 14 10.42 -6.03 -5.13
C PRO A 14 9.45 -4.87 -5.36
N ALA A 15 8.18 -5.18 -5.57
CA ALA A 15 7.10 -4.20 -5.50
C ALA A 15 7.04 -3.73 -4.04
N PHE A 16 7.25 -2.46 -3.83
CA PHE A 16 7.01 -1.79 -2.55
C PHE A 16 5.61 -1.19 -2.67
N GLY A 17 4.77 -1.31 -1.64
CA GLY A 17 3.52 -0.57 -1.52
C GLY A 17 3.75 0.95 -1.64
N TRP A 18 2.87 1.78 -1.12
CA TRP A 18 3.22 3.20 -1.03
C TRP A 18 4.66 3.31 -0.58
N GLY A 19 5.55 3.92 -1.35
CA GLY A 19 6.97 4.03 -0.99
C GLY A 19 7.15 4.53 0.45
N GLY A 20 8.34 4.45 1.00
CA GLY A 20 8.58 4.76 2.41
C GLY A 20 7.93 6.05 2.90
N GLU A 21 7.86 7.08 2.05
CA GLU A 21 7.20 8.35 2.34
C GLU A 21 5.67 8.22 2.49
N GLY A 22 5.03 7.46 1.60
CA GLY A 22 3.57 7.25 1.66
C GLY A 22 3.15 6.42 2.89
N HIS A 23 3.87 5.36 3.23
CA HIS A 23 3.63 4.60 4.46
C HIS A 23 3.88 5.42 5.72
N SER A 24 4.95 6.23 5.73
CA SER A 24 5.23 7.18 6.81
C SER A 24 4.08 8.15 7.02
N LEU A 25 3.60 8.75 5.94
CA LEU A 25 2.48 9.70 5.95
C LEU A 25 1.19 9.06 6.48
N ILE A 26 0.85 7.85 6.02
CA ILE A 26 -0.31 7.08 6.49
C ILE A 26 -0.20 6.78 8.00
N ALA A 27 0.96 6.33 8.45
CA ALA A 27 1.20 6.03 9.87
C ALA A 27 1.06 7.29 10.75
N ARG A 28 1.55 8.44 10.30
CA ARG A 28 1.40 9.74 10.99
C ARG A 28 -0.05 10.19 11.04
N ILE A 29 -0.78 10.08 9.92
CA ILE A 29 -2.22 10.43 9.86
C ILE A 29 -3.04 9.53 10.78
N ALA A 30 -2.74 8.24 10.85
CA ALA A 30 -3.40 7.33 11.76
C ALA A 30 -3.09 7.66 13.22
N TRP A 31 -1.82 7.93 13.54
CA TRP A 31 -1.36 8.23 14.90
C TRP A 31 -2.15 9.36 15.56
N VAL A 32 -2.38 10.46 14.85
CA VAL A 32 -3.10 11.62 15.40
C VAL A 32 -4.61 11.38 15.57
N GLN A 33 -5.12 10.26 15.07
CA GLN A 33 -6.52 9.83 15.20
C GLN A 33 -6.70 8.66 16.20
N LEU A 34 -5.62 8.15 16.80
CA LEU A 34 -5.70 7.18 17.87
C LEU A 34 -6.18 7.84 19.17
N THR A 35 -6.96 7.09 19.95
CA THR A 35 -7.28 7.54 21.32
C THR A 35 -6.03 7.57 22.18
N PRO A 36 -5.95 8.41 23.22
CA PRO A 36 -4.77 8.47 24.10
C PRO A 36 -4.40 7.13 24.74
N GLY A 37 -5.41 6.30 25.08
CA GLY A 37 -5.20 4.95 25.61
C GLY A 37 -4.54 4.03 24.58
N VAL A 38 -4.98 4.09 23.32
CA VAL A 38 -4.40 3.29 22.24
C VAL A 38 -3.00 3.79 21.87
N GLN A 39 -2.75 5.09 21.87
CA GLN A 39 -1.39 5.64 21.68
C GLN A 39 -0.41 5.12 22.74
N ALA A 40 -0.84 5.07 24.02
CA ALA A 40 -0.03 4.51 25.09
C ALA A 40 0.27 3.03 24.86
N ARG A 41 -0.73 2.22 24.49
CA ARG A 41 -0.55 0.79 24.19
C ARG A 41 0.36 0.54 22.99
N VAL A 42 0.19 1.32 21.90
CA VAL A 42 1.08 1.24 20.74
C VAL A 42 2.53 1.55 21.13
N THR A 43 2.73 2.59 21.94
CA THR A 43 4.07 2.95 22.44
C THR A 43 4.68 1.85 23.31
N GLU A 44 3.87 1.22 24.19
CA GLU A 44 4.28 0.08 25.00
C GLU A 44 4.70 -1.12 24.15
N ILE A 45 3.88 -1.51 23.16
CA ILE A 45 4.13 -2.65 22.28
C ILE A 45 5.40 -2.42 21.44
N LEU A 46 5.57 -1.23 20.87
CA LEU A 46 6.74 -0.91 20.05
C LEU A 46 8.03 -0.82 20.87
N GLY A 47 7.93 -0.33 22.10
CA GLY A 47 9.06 -0.09 22.99
C GLY A 47 9.71 1.30 22.82
N PRO A 48 10.65 1.64 23.71
CA PRO A 48 11.23 2.99 23.78
C PRO A 48 11.92 3.40 22.48
N GLY A 49 11.67 4.65 22.05
CA GLY A 49 12.30 5.25 20.88
C GLY A 49 11.76 4.74 19.51
N VAL A 50 10.80 3.82 19.49
CA VAL A 50 10.18 3.32 18.26
C VAL A 50 8.81 3.95 18.06
N THR A 51 8.54 4.49 16.86
CA THR A 51 7.28 5.15 16.51
C THR A 51 6.57 4.40 15.37
N MET A 52 5.26 4.59 15.21
CA MET A 52 4.54 4.05 14.04
C MET A 52 5.18 4.50 12.73
N GLN A 53 5.62 5.75 12.65
CA GLN A 53 6.32 6.27 11.49
C GLN A 53 7.61 5.50 11.19
N SER A 54 8.43 5.23 12.23
CA SER A 54 9.73 4.57 12.04
C SER A 54 9.63 3.12 11.57
N ILE A 55 8.48 2.46 11.84
CA ILE A 55 8.24 1.06 11.43
C ILE A 55 7.37 0.93 10.18
N ALA A 56 6.92 2.03 9.60
CA ALA A 56 5.92 2.01 8.53
C ALA A 56 6.34 1.20 7.29
N SER A 57 7.63 1.12 6.99
CA SER A 57 8.19 0.30 5.90
C SER A 57 8.88 -0.99 6.37
N TRP A 58 8.66 -1.40 7.63
CA TRP A 58 9.34 -2.57 8.18
C TRP A 58 8.96 -3.87 7.45
N ALA A 59 7.70 -4.04 7.08
CA ALA A 59 7.22 -5.23 6.38
C ALA A 59 7.90 -5.45 5.03
N ASP A 60 8.18 -4.38 4.29
CA ASP A 60 8.98 -4.44 3.06
C ASP A 60 10.41 -4.91 3.30
N ASN A 61 11.03 -4.44 4.38
CA ASN A 61 12.40 -4.83 4.72
C ASN A 61 12.46 -6.31 5.13
N VAL A 62 11.47 -6.77 5.91
CA VAL A 62 11.43 -8.17 6.39
C VAL A 62 11.17 -9.16 5.26
N ARG A 63 10.43 -8.77 4.23
CA ARG A 63 10.15 -9.59 3.05
C ARG A 63 11.40 -10.13 2.36
N ASN A 64 12.51 -9.40 2.42
CA ASN A 64 13.78 -9.83 1.84
C ASN A 64 14.37 -11.05 2.59
N GLN A 65 14.06 -11.20 3.87
CA GLN A 65 14.52 -12.29 4.73
C GLN A 65 13.45 -13.39 4.88
N ARG A 66 12.17 -12.99 4.91
CA ARG A 66 11.00 -13.85 5.05
C ARG A 66 10.17 -13.80 3.77
N ARG A 67 10.62 -14.51 2.75
CA ARG A 67 10.02 -14.49 1.40
C ARG A 67 8.55 -14.94 1.38
N GLU A 68 8.14 -15.74 2.34
CA GLU A 68 6.75 -16.16 2.53
C GLU A 68 5.81 -14.98 2.79
N THR A 69 6.32 -13.86 3.29
CA THR A 69 5.49 -12.66 3.52
C THR A 69 5.21 -11.85 2.25
N GLY A 70 5.88 -12.17 1.14
CA GLY A 70 5.72 -11.46 -0.12
C GLY A 70 4.26 -11.34 -0.59
N PRO A 71 3.50 -12.43 -0.69
CA PRO A 71 2.08 -12.39 -1.08
C PRO A 71 1.17 -11.63 -0.11
N TRP A 72 1.59 -11.41 1.12
CA TRP A 72 0.78 -10.73 2.15
C TRP A 72 0.53 -9.24 1.87
N HIS A 73 1.31 -8.66 0.97
CA HIS A 73 1.26 -7.23 0.63
C HIS A 73 0.16 -6.87 -0.36
N TYR A 74 -0.45 -7.85 -1.05
CA TYR A 74 -1.39 -7.59 -2.14
C TYR A 74 -2.48 -8.66 -2.26
N ILE A 75 -3.44 -8.39 -3.12
CA ILE A 75 -4.43 -9.35 -3.63
C ILE A 75 -4.62 -9.11 -5.13
N ASP A 76 -4.44 -10.15 -5.93
CA ASP A 76 -4.48 -10.07 -7.40
C ASP A 76 -5.92 -10.27 -7.92
N ILE A 77 -6.78 -9.26 -7.77
CA ILE A 77 -8.10 -9.27 -8.39
C ILE A 77 -7.92 -9.00 -9.89
N PRO A 78 -8.31 -9.92 -10.78
CA PRO A 78 -8.16 -9.70 -12.21
C PRO A 78 -8.89 -8.44 -12.67
N ILE A 79 -8.24 -7.59 -13.46
CA ILE A 79 -8.72 -6.24 -13.79
C ILE A 79 -10.07 -6.23 -14.54
N ASP A 80 -10.39 -7.32 -15.23
CA ASP A 80 -11.65 -7.50 -15.95
C ASP A 80 -12.81 -7.98 -15.05
N GLN A 81 -12.53 -8.37 -13.82
CA GLN A 81 -13.55 -8.81 -12.88
C GLN A 81 -14.17 -7.60 -12.16
N PRO A 82 -15.50 -7.54 -12.03
CA PRO A 82 -16.17 -6.42 -11.40
C PRO A 82 -16.06 -6.42 -9.87
N HIS A 83 -15.81 -7.59 -9.27
CA HIS A 83 -15.82 -7.81 -7.82
C HIS A 83 -14.73 -8.76 -7.36
N LEU A 84 -14.31 -8.55 -6.11
CA LEU A 84 -13.51 -9.49 -5.34
C LEU A 84 -14.26 -10.82 -5.17
N ASP A 85 -13.51 -11.93 -5.31
CA ASP A 85 -13.93 -13.26 -4.91
C ASP A 85 -12.80 -13.90 -4.09
N MET A 86 -12.99 -13.99 -2.78
CA MET A 86 -11.97 -14.53 -1.88
C MET A 86 -11.58 -15.97 -2.19
N ALA A 87 -12.50 -16.78 -2.74
CA ALA A 87 -12.18 -18.15 -3.14
C ALA A 87 -11.26 -18.21 -4.36
N ARG A 88 -11.38 -17.24 -5.28
CA ARG A 88 -10.53 -17.10 -6.47
C ARG A 88 -9.23 -16.35 -6.15
N ASP A 89 -9.33 -15.21 -5.46
CA ASP A 89 -8.26 -14.20 -5.37
C ASP A 89 -7.35 -14.43 -4.14
N CYS A 90 -7.87 -15.14 -3.12
CA CYS A 90 -7.14 -15.44 -1.88
C CYS A 90 -7.37 -16.87 -1.36
N PRO A 91 -7.25 -17.92 -2.21
CA PRO A 91 -7.70 -19.28 -1.88
C PRO A 91 -6.95 -19.94 -0.72
N LYS A 92 -5.77 -19.42 -0.39
CA LYS A 92 -4.93 -19.94 0.71
C LYS A 92 -4.94 -19.06 1.96
N GLY A 93 -5.70 -17.95 1.95
CA GLY A 93 -5.63 -16.95 3.01
C GLY A 93 -4.26 -16.24 3.08
N ASP A 94 -3.54 -16.19 1.96
CA ASP A 94 -2.17 -15.67 1.88
C ASP A 94 -2.14 -14.39 1.04
N CYS A 95 -3.01 -13.44 1.40
CA CYS A 95 -3.18 -12.14 0.75
C CYS A 95 -3.38 -11.04 1.78
N VAL A 96 -3.29 -9.79 1.36
CA VAL A 96 -3.36 -8.60 2.23
C VAL A 96 -4.64 -8.55 3.07
N ILE A 97 -5.79 -8.93 2.52
CA ILE A 97 -7.08 -8.94 3.24
C ILE A 97 -7.01 -9.91 4.43
N ALA A 98 -6.72 -11.18 4.14
CA ALA A 98 -6.67 -12.22 5.16
C ALA A 98 -5.62 -11.93 6.24
N LYS A 99 -4.49 -11.31 5.86
CA LYS A 99 -3.43 -10.95 6.82
C LYS A 99 -3.82 -9.76 7.70
N ILE A 100 -4.49 -8.74 7.17
CA ILE A 100 -5.03 -7.65 8.00
C ILE A 100 -5.99 -8.22 9.05
N GLU A 101 -6.93 -9.07 8.65
CA GLU A 101 -7.90 -9.67 9.57
C GLU A 101 -7.24 -10.58 10.63
N ALA A 102 -6.25 -11.38 10.23
CA ALA A 102 -5.51 -12.24 11.14
C ALA A 102 -4.73 -11.41 12.17
N PHE A 103 -3.95 -10.43 11.72
CA PHE A 103 -3.13 -9.60 12.60
C PHE A 103 -3.97 -8.68 13.49
N GLN A 104 -5.16 -8.24 13.04
CA GLN A 104 -6.10 -7.52 13.91
C GLN A 104 -6.59 -8.41 15.07
N LYS A 105 -6.88 -9.68 14.81
CA LYS A 105 -7.25 -10.66 15.84
C LYS A 105 -6.09 -10.92 16.81
N GLU A 106 -4.89 -11.16 16.29
CA GLU A 106 -3.68 -11.38 17.10
C GLU A 106 -3.37 -10.15 17.99
N LEU A 107 -3.51 -8.95 17.45
CA LEU A 107 -3.27 -7.72 18.20
C LEU A 107 -4.31 -7.53 19.32
N HIS A 108 -5.57 -7.94 19.07
CA HIS A 108 -6.67 -7.85 20.03
C HIS A 108 -6.58 -8.90 21.15
N ASP A 109 -6.09 -10.12 20.87
CA ASP A 109 -6.05 -11.23 21.81
C ASP A 109 -5.01 -10.99 22.91
N PRO A 110 -5.41 -10.88 24.18
CA PRO A 110 -4.48 -10.71 25.29
C PRO A 110 -3.55 -11.91 25.51
N ALA A 111 -3.90 -13.09 24.98
CA ALA A 111 -3.06 -14.30 25.07
C ALA A 111 -1.93 -14.33 24.02
N THR A 112 -1.96 -13.46 23.03
CA THR A 112 -0.89 -13.36 22.01
C THR A 112 0.44 -12.96 22.67
N ALA A 113 1.50 -13.68 22.37
CA ALA A 113 2.83 -13.40 22.93
C ALA A 113 3.30 -11.98 22.56
N PRO A 114 4.05 -11.29 23.44
CA PRO A 114 4.45 -9.89 23.20
C PRO A 114 5.18 -9.65 21.88
N GLY A 115 6.03 -10.60 21.44
CA GLY A 115 6.74 -10.50 20.16
C GLY A 115 5.82 -10.62 18.95
N GLU A 116 4.87 -11.54 18.99
CA GLU A 116 3.86 -11.74 17.94
C GLU A 116 2.91 -10.54 17.87
N ARG A 117 2.48 -10.03 19.02
CA ARG A 117 1.65 -8.81 19.11
C ARG A 117 2.36 -7.59 18.51
N LYS A 118 3.68 -7.46 18.76
CA LYS A 118 4.48 -6.39 18.14
C LYS A 118 4.57 -6.57 16.63
N GLU A 119 4.80 -7.79 16.15
CA GLU A 119 4.86 -8.10 14.72
C GLU A 119 3.50 -7.83 14.04
N ALA A 120 2.40 -8.26 14.66
CA ALA A 120 1.04 -7.99 14.17
C ALA A 120 0.77 -6.49 14.02
N LEU A 121 1.16 -5.67 15.00
CA LEU A 121 1.05 -4.21 14.91
C LEU A 121 1.88 -3.66 13.74
N MET A 122 3.12 -4.12 13.56
CA MET A 122 4.01 -3.63 12.51
C MET A 122 3.48 -4.00 11.11
N PHE A 123 2.95 -5.21 10.93
CA PHE A 123 2.29 -5.61 9.68
C PHE A 123 1.01 -4.80 9.42
N LEU A 124 0.15 -4.58 10.42
CA LEU A 124 -1.07 -3.79 10.25
C LEU A 124 -0.78 -2.36 9.80
N VAL A 125 0.23 -1.71 10.40
CA VAL A 125 0.64 -0.35 10.03
C VAL A 125 1.02 -0.27 8.54
N HIS A 126 1.62 -1.32 8.00
CA HIS A 126 2.03 -1.39 6.60
C HIS A 126 0.88 -1.83 5.67
N PHE A 127 0.26 -2.98 5.95
CA PHE A 127 -0.70 -3.62 5.03
C PHE A 127 -1.99 -2.82 4.82
N VAL A 128 -2.45 -2.07 5.82
CA VAL A 128 -3.57 -1.15 5.60
C VAL A 128 -3.17 -0.06 4.60
N GLY A 129 -1.92 0.37 4.60
CA GLY A 129 -1.38 1.25 3.56
C GLY A 129 -1.39 0.59 2.18
N ASP A 130 -0.78 -0.60 2.06
CA ASP A 130 -0.68 -1.36 0.82
C ASP A 130 -2.03 -1.54 0.13
N MET A 131 -3.03 -1.99 0.87
CA MET A 131 -4.38 -2.20 0.35
C MET A 131 -5.02 -0.94 -0.24
N HIS A 132 -4.54 0.25 0.13
CA HIS A 132 -5.02 1.51 -0.43
C HIS A 132 -4.23 1.98 -1.65
N GLN A 133 -3.14 1.31 -2.02
CA GLN A 133 -2.49 1.46 -3.32
C GLN A 133 -3.25 0.60 -4.34
N PRO A 134 -3.87 1.20 -5.37
CA PRO A 134 -4.81 0.48 -6.24
C PRO A 134 -4.23 -0.76 -6.92
N LEU A 135 -2.94 -0.75 -7.26
CA LEU A 135 -2.26 -1.86 -7.92
C LEU A 135 -1.90 -3.01 -6.96
N HIS A 136 -2.02 -2.82 -5.65
CA HIS A 136 -1.97 -3.90 -4.65
C HIS A 136 -3.29 -4.67 -4.53
N CYS A 137 -4.35 -4.20 -5.20
CA CYS A 137 -5.64 -4.88 -5.24
C CYS A 137 -6.08 -5.24 -6.66
N SER A 138 -5.15 -5.32 -7.62
CA SER A 138 -5.49 -5.61 -9.00
C SER A 138 -4.32 -6.15 -9.80
N ASP A 139 -4.60 -7.11 -10.68
CA ASP A 139 -3.64 -7.57 -11.69
C ASP A 139 -4.26 -7.58 -13.09
N ASN A 140 -3.53 -7.02 -14.06
CA ASN A 140 -3.86 -7.05 -15.49
C ASN A 140 -2.94 -8.02 -16.27
N ASN A 141 -2.60 -9.16 -15.69
CA ASN A 141 -1.57 -10.09 -16.16
C ASN A 141 -0.18 -9.45 -16.31
N ASP A 142 0.06 -8.39 -15.56
CA ASP A 142 1.26 -7.56 -15.61
C ASP A 142 1.96 -7.43 -14.24
N GLN A 143 1.58 -8.29 -13.29
CA GLN A 143 2.10 -8.27 -11.92
C GLN A 143 1.77 -6.95 -11.21
N GLY A 144 0.50 -6.56 -11.24
CA GLY A 144 0.06 -5.30 -10.65
C GLY A 144 0.77 -4.09 -11.26
N GLY A 145 0.97 -4.04 -12.58
CA GLY A 145 1.63 -2.94 -13.29
C GLY A 145 3.16 -2.98 -13.30
N ASN A 146 3.79 -3.98 -12.67
CA ASN A 146 5.26 -4.08 -12.64
C ASN A 146 5.89 -4.33 -14.01
N LYS A 147 5.15 -4.92 -14.95
CA LYS A 147 5.61 -5.16 -16.32
C LYS A 147 5.32 -3.99 -17.28
N VAL A 148 4.58 -3.00 -16.86
CA VAL A 148 4.23 -1.82 -17.68
C VAL A 148 5.25 -0.74 -17.45
N ILE A 149 6.19 -0.56 -18.38
CA ILE A 149 7.17 0.52 -18.30
C ILE A 149 6.50 1.84 -18.66
N VAL A 150 6.77 2.89 -17.88
CA VAL A 150 6.23 4.22 -18.10
C VAL A 150 7.35 5.25 -18.25
N LYS A 151 7.07 6.29 -19.04
CA LYS A 151 7.96 7.45 -19.20
C LYS A 151 7.42 8.61 -18.37
N PHE A 152 8.10 8.91 -17.27
CA PHE A 152 7.71 9.93 -16.31
C PHE A 152 8.93 10.60 -15.67
N GLY A 153 9.09 11.91 -15.85
CA GLY A 153 10.16 12.70 -15.25
C GLY A 153 11.56 12.07 -15.33
N ASP A 154 12.37 12.39 -14.34
CA ASP A 154 13.71 11.79 -14.14
C ASP A 154 13.60 10.70 -13.06
N PRO A 155 13.64 9.43 -13.41
CA PRO A 155 13.47 8.35 -12.45
C PRO A 155 14.66 8.24 -11.50
N PRO A 156 14.44 7.85 -10.24
CA PRO A 156 15.50 7.64 -9.27
C PRO A 156 16.57 6.64 -9.79
N ALA A 157 17.86 6.95 -9.56
CA ALA A 157 18.99 6.08 -9.94
C ALA A 157 19.02 5.66 -11.43
N GLY A 158 18.43 6.47 -12.34
CA GLY A 158 18.44 6.22 -13.77
C GLY A 158 17.66 4.98 -14.22
N ARG A 159 16.79 4.42 -13.38
CA ARG A 159 15.92 3.30 -13.73
C ARG A 159 14.56 3.83 -14.14
N PRO A 160 13.99 3.42 -15.29
CA PRO A 160 12.65 3.83 -15.67
C PRO A 160 11.63 3.38 -14.62
N TYR A 161 10.62 4.21 -14.39
CA TYR A 161 9.45 3.77 -13.63
C TYR A 161 8.73 2.65 -14.40
N ASN A 162 8.18 1.70 -13.66
CA ASN A 162 7.03 0.94 -14.12
C ASN A 162 5.75 1.55 -13.53
N LEU A 163 4.59 1.11 -13.99
CA LEU A 163 3.30 1.66 -13.54
C LEU A 163 3.10 1.48 -12.03
N HIS A 164 3.55 0.35 -11.48
CA HIS A 164 3.49 0.06 -10.05
C HIS A 164 4.32 1.08 -9.26
N SER A 165 5.61 1.19 -9.53
CA SER A 165 6.51 2.11 -8.81
C SER A 165 6.18 3.58 -9.03
N LEU A 166 5.54 3.92 -10.15
CA LEU A 166 4.99 5.26 -10.37
C LEU A 166 3.91 5.59 -9.33
N TRP A 167 2.99 4.64 -9.07
CA TRP A 167 1.92 4.79 -8.09
C TRP A 167 2.41 4.67 -6.66
N ASP A 168 3.44 3.84 -6.39
CA ASP A 168 4.01 3.71 -5.05
C ASP A 168 4.63 5.02 -4.54
N GLY A 169 5.29 5.78 -5.41
CA GLY A 169 5.98 6.97 -4.95
C GLY A 169 6.26 8.03 -6.00
N GLY A 170 6.37 7.65 -7.28
CA GLY A 170 6.74 8.60 -8.34
C GLY A 170 5.80 9.80 -8.45
N LEU A 171 4.50 9.57 -8.39
CA LEU A 171 3.49 10.63 -8.40
C LEU A 171 3.48 11.40 -7.07
N LEU A 172 3.48 10.71 -5.93
CA LEU A 172 3.45 11.33 -4.61
C LEU A 172 4.63 12.30 -4.41
N ALA A 173 5.83 11.93 -4.85
CA ALA A 173 7.03 12.75 -4.73
C ALA A 173 6.91 14.11 -5.45
N LYS A 174 6.04 14.24 -6.46
CA LYS A 174 5.74 15.52 -7.13
C LYS A 174 4.67 16.35 -6.43
N MET A 175 3.86 15.75 -5.56
CA MET A 175 2.74 16.44 -4.91
C MET A 175 3.19 17.37 -3.78
N GLY A 176 4.36 17.15 -3.19
CA GLY A 176 4.92 17.99 -2.13
C GLY A 176 5.77 17.21 -1.15
N LYS A 177 6.29 17.91 -0.14
CA LYS A 177 7.06 17.29 0.95
C LYS A 177 6.13 16.65 1.97
N GLU A 178 6.57 15.56 2.58
CA GLU A 178 5.78 14.79 3.56
C GLU A 178 5.15 15.68 4.65
N ASP A 179 5.89 16.62 5.23
CA ASP A 179 5.35 17.50 6.27
C ASP A 179 4.26 18.45 5.79
N GLU A 180 4.36 18.94 4.55
CA GLU A 180 3.37 19.79 3.91
C GLU A 180 2.09 19.00 3.62
N LEU A 181 2.25 17.79 3.06
CA LEU A 181 1.16 16.86 2.79
C LEU A 181 0.48 16.42 4.09
N PHE A 182 1.25 16.09 5.12
CA PHE A 182 0.71 15.72 6.42
C PHE A 182 -0.15 16.81 7.04
N ALA A 183 0.29 18.07 6.97
CA ALA A 183 -0.45 19.20 7.52
C ALA A 183 -1.86 19.39 6.91
N VAL A 184 -2.02 19.00 5.64
CA VAL A 184 -3.30 19.05 4.92
C VAL A 184 -4.08 17.75 5.10
N TYR A 185 -3.47 16.61 4.79
CA TYR A 185 -4.14 15.31 4.73
C TYR A 185 -4.62 14.82 6.10
N SER A 186 -3.89 15.13 7.19
CA SER A 186 -4.33 14.77 8.53
C SER A 186 -5.64 15.44 8.93
N LYS A 187 -5.84 16.71 8.53
CA LYS A 187 -7.08 17.46 8.81
C LYS A 187 -8.26 16.92 8.00
N GLU A 188 -8.06 16.69 6.70
CA GLU A 188 -9.11 16.15 5.84
C GLU A 188 -9.46 14.71 6.24
N SER A 189 -8.46 13.88 6.56
CA SER A 189 -8.68 12.52 7.06
C SER A 189 -9.50 12.52 8.35
N ALA A 190 -9.13 13.31 9.36
CA ALA A 190 -9.85 13.40 10.63
C ALA A 190 -11.30 13.89 10.45
N LYS A 191 -11.52 14.91 9.62
CA LYS A 191 -12.84 15.46 9.31
C LYS A 191 -13.77 14.41 8.68
N HIS A 192 -13.25 13.56 7.83
CA HIS A 192 -14.03 12.58 7.10
C HIS A 192 -13.95 11.15 7.66
N ALA A 193 -13.14 10.89 8.70
CA ALA A 193 -12.96 9.59 9.32
C ALA A 193 -14.29 8.88 9.66
N PRO A 194 -15.32 9.54 10.22
CA PRO A 194 -16.59 8.88 10.53
C PRO A 194 -17.30 8.25 9.32
N LYS A 195 -17.00 8.75 8.13
CA LYS A 195 -17.52 8.20 6.86
C LYS A 195 -16.52 7.23 6.22
N TRP A 196 -15.25 7.63 6.13
CA TRP A 196 -14.24 6.89 5.38
C TRP A 196 -13.78 5.61 6.05
N ALA A 197 -13.80 5.57 7.37
CA ALA A 197 -13.45 4.38 8.13
C ALA A 197 -14.52 3.26 8.09
N LYS A 198 -15.71 3.51 7.53
CA LYS A 198 -16.76 2.49 7.39
C LYS A 198 -16.40 1.40 6.39
N GLY A 199 -17.11 0.27 6.48
CA GLY A 199 -16.95 -0.89 5.62
C GLY A 199 -15.99 -1.94 6.19
N THR A 200 -15.88 -3.05 5.48
CA THR A 200 -14.98 -4.16 5.79
C THR A 200 -13.64 -4.00 5.06
N VAL A 201 -12.67 -4.83 5.40
CA VAL A 201 -11.38 -4.90 4.69
C VAL A 201 -11.60 -5.25 3.22
N GLU A 202 -12.52 -6.15 2.93
CA GLU A 202 -12.95 -6.51 1.56
C GLU A 202 -13.53 -5.32 0.80
N ASP A 203 -14.44 -4.54 1.42
CA ASP A 203 -14.99 -3.33 0.82
C ASP A 203 -13.90 -2.33 0.43
N TRP A 204 -12.86 -2.23 1.25
CA TRP A 204 -11.75 -1.31 0.99
C TRP A 204 -10.87 -1.78 -0.17
N ALA A 205 -10.59 -3.10 -0.23
CA ALA A 205 -9.87 -3.70 -1.36
C ALA A 205 -10.65 -3.52 -2.67
N GLU A 206 -11.97 -3.74 -2.67
CA GLU A 206 -12.82 -3.48 -3.83
C GLU A 206 -12.83 -2.01 -4.27
N GLN A 207 -12.77 -1.07 -3.31
CA GLN A 207 -12.62 0.35 -3.66
C GLN A 207 -11.32 0.62 -4.40
N SER A 208 -10.20 0.04 -3.92
CA SER A 208 -8.89 0.16 -4.56
C SER A 208 -8.88 -0.50 -5.95
N HIS A 209 -9.49 -1.68 -6.07
CA HIS A 209 -9.67 -2.37 -7.36
C HIS A 209 -10.45 -1.50 -8.37
N ARG A 210 -11.59 -0.93 -7.98
CA ARG A 210 -12.36 -0.02 -8.85
C ARG A 210 -11.56 1.21 -9.29
N ILE A 211 -10.65 1.70 -8.44
CA ILE A 211 -9.74 2.80 -8.80
C ILE A 211 -8.73 2.32 -9.83
N ALA A 212 -8.14 1.13 -9.66
CA ALA A 212 -7.24 0.55 -10.65
C ALA A 212 -7.91 0.45 -12.02
N GLN A 213 -9.12 -0.08 -12.09
CA GLN A 213 -9.90 -0.18 -13.33
C GLN A 213 -10.15 1.20 -13.99
N LYS A 214 -10.62 2.18 -13.22
CA LYS A 214 -11.14 3.44 -13.78
C LYS A 214 -10.08 4.50 -14.00
N ILE A 215 -9.06 4.53 -13.15
CA ILE A 215 -8.05 5.59 -13.13
C ILE A 215 -6.69 5.05 -13.55
N VAL A 216 -6.15 4.04 -12.85
CA VAL A 216 -4.79 3.57 -13.11
C VAL A 216 -4.66 3.06 -14.54
N TYR A 217 -5.41 2.02 -14.89
CA TYR A 217 -5.44 1.45 -16.25
C TYR A 217 -6.40 2.19 -17.18
N GLY A 218 -7.55 2.63 -16.67
CA GLY A 218 -8.58 3.27 -17.48
C GLY A 218 -8.22 4.65 -18.03
N LYS A 219 -7.18 5.28 -17.50
CA LYS A 219 -6.65 6.58 -17.97
C LYS A 219 -5.23 6.49 -18.50
N LEU A 220 -4.61 5.31 -18.41
CA LEU A 220 -3.29 5.08 -18.98
C LEU A 220 -3.37 5.26 -20.51
N PRO A 221 -2.46 6.04 -21.13
CA PRO A 221 -2.31 6.09 -22.57
C PRO A 221 -2.07 4.69 -23.13
N LYS A 222 -2.53 4.43 -24.34
CA LYS A 222 -2.36 3.15 -25.02
C LYS A 222 -1.32 3.27 -26.11
N GLU A 223 -0.13 2.83 -25.84
CA GLU A 223 0.96 2.78 -26.80
C GLU A 223 1.11 1.38 -27.43
N PRO A 224 1.76 1.25 -28.58
CA PRO A 224 2.11 -0.04 -29.13
C PRO A 224 2.91 -0.91 -28.16
N ALA A 225 2.67 -2.22 -28.18
CA ALA A 225 3.35 -3.17 -27.31
C ALA A 225 4.89 -2.97 -27.32
N GLY A 226 5.50 -2.89 -26.14
CA GLY A 226 6.94 -2.69 -25.96
C GLY A 226 7.39 -1.22 -25.97
N THR A 227 6.48 -0.27 -26.15
CA THR A 227 6.76 1.17 -26.00
C THR A 227 6.41 1.61 -24.58
N PRO A 228 7.28 2.37 -23.89
CA PRO A 228 6.94 2.94 -22.58
C PRO A 228 5.74 3.89 -22.67
N GLU A 229 4.75 3.68 -21.80
CA GLU A 229 3.55 4.52 -21.72
C GLU A 229 3.91 5.94 -21.25
N PRO A 230 3.62 7.00 -22.02
CA PRO A 230 3.92 8.35 -21.59
C PRO A 230 2.95 8.82 -20.50
N ILE A 231 3.47 9.23 -19.37
CA ILE A 231 2.66 9.83 -18.30
C ILE A 231 2.72 11.34 -18.44
N ASP A 232 1.62 11.90 -18.90
CA ASP A 232 1.46 13.33 -19.11
C ASP A 232 0.72 14.03 -17.95
N SER A 233 0.66 15.35 -18.02
CA SER A 233 -0.06 16.16 -17.03
C SER A 233 -1.58 15.89 -16.99
N SER A 234 -2.15 15.30 -18.03
CA SER A 234 -3.57 14.88 -18.04
C SER A 234 -3.79 13.64 -17.17
N TYR A 235 -2.84 12.70 -17.19
CA TYR A 235 -2.84 11.54 -16.30
C TYR A 235 -2.61 11.97 -14.85
N GLU A 236 -1.58 12.79 -14.59
CA GLU A 236 -1.26 13.32 -13.25
C GLU A 236 -2.49 14.00 -12.62
N LYS A 237 -3.14 14.93 -13.33
CA LYS A 237 -4.36 15.62 -12.84
C LYS A 237 -5.51 14.69 -12.42
N LYS A 238 -5.54 13.46 -12.93
CA LYS A 238 -6.55 12.44 -12.55
C LYS A 238 -6.05 11.54 -11.43
N ALA A 239 -4.75 11.28 -11.37
CA ALA A 239 -4.13 10.43 -10.37
C ALA A 239 -3.94 11.14 -9.02
N ASP A 240 -3.44 12.38 -9.01
CA ASP A 240 -3.09 13.11 -7.79
C ASP A 240 -4.23 13.19 -6.76
N PRO A 241 -5.46 13.61 -7.12
CA PRO A 241 -6.56 13.66 -6.14
C PRO A 241 -6.96 12.28 -5.62
N VAL A 242 -6.71 11.23 -6.41
CA VAL A 242 -6.96 9.84 -6.00
C VAL A 242 -5.91 9.37 -5.01
N ILE A 243 -4.63 9.66 -5.26
CA ILE A 243 -3.52 9.35 -4.35
C ILE A 243 -3.76 10.01 -2.99
N GLN A 244 -4.05 11.32 -2.98
CA GLN A 244 -4.41 12.04 -1.77
C GLN A 244 -5.53 11.34 -1.02
N LEU A 245 -6.66 11.07 -1.69
CA LEU A 245 -7.83 10.44 -1.07
C LEU A 245 -7.54 9.04 -0.52
N GLN A 246 -6.71 8.25 -1.21
CA GLN A 246 -6.35 6.91 -0.76
C GLN A 246 -5.45 6.96 0.49
N ILE A 247 -4.49 7.87 0.56
CA ILE A 247 -3.63 8.09 1.73
C ILE A 247 -4.47 8.57 2.93
N GLU A 248 -5.37 9.52 2.72
CA GLU A 248 -6.27 10.04 3.77
C GLU A 248 -7.19 8.94 4.31
N LYS A 249 -7.77 8.10 3.45
CA LYS A 249 -8.60 6.96 3.83
C LYS A 249 -7.78 5.89 4.55
N ALA A 250 -6.58 5.59 4.07
CA ALA A 250 -5.69 4.62 4.69
C ALA A 250 -5.37 5.01 6.14
N GLY A 251 -5.05 6.29 6.38
CA GLY A 251 -4.83 6.82 7.72
C GLY A 251 -6.04 6.68 8.64
N ALA A 252 -7.24 7.05 8.18
CA ALA A 252 -8.48 6.92 8.96
C ALA A 252 -8.84 5.45 9.27
N ARG A 253 -8.63 4.55 8.31
CA ARG A 253 -8.92 3.12 8.44
C ARG A 253 -7.91 2.41 9.33
N LEU A 254 -6.64 2.74 9.21
CA LEU A 254 -5.60 2.26 10.12
C LEU A 254 -5.88 2.69 11.55
N ALA A 255 -6.25 3.95 11.75
CA ALA A 255 -6.63 4.43 13.09
C ALA A 255 -7.83 3.66 13.66
N ARG A 256 -8.86 3.37 12.84
CA ARG A 256 -10.00 2.55 13.27
C ARG A 256 -9.54 1.13 13.65
N VAL A 257 -8.78 0.45 12.78
CA VAL A 257 -8.28 -0.92 13.03
C VAL A 257 -7.54 -0.99 14.35
N LEU A 258 -6.65 -0.04 14.60
CA LEU A 258 -5.85 -0.02 15.84
C LEU A 258 -6.68 0.37 17.06
N ASN A 259 -7.61 1.33 16.94
CA ASN A 259 -8.51 1.68 18.02
C ASN A 259 -9.41 0.52 18.42
N GLU A 260 -9.93 -0.27 17.47
CA GLU A 260 -10.75 -1.46 17.73
C GLU A 260 -9.92 -2.61 18.33
N ALA A 261 -8.69 -2.82 17.88
CA ALA A 261 -7.85 -3.93 18.34
C ALA A 261 -7.22 -3.70 19.73
N LEU A 262 -7.01 -2.44 20.14
CA LEU A 262 -6.25 -2.09 21.34
C LEU A 262 -7.08 -1.35 22.41
N GLN A 263 -8.41 -1.41 22.31
CA GLN A 263 -9.32 -0.83 23.33
C GLN A 263 -9.20 -1.52 24.69
#